data_1c41a74f8af034fe745f88d5cb8519b0
#
_entry.id   1c41a74f8af034fe745f88d5cb8519b0
#
_cell.length_a   1.000
_cell.length_b   1.000
_cell.length_c   1.000
_cell.angle_alpha   90.00
_cell.angle_beta   90.00
_cell.angle_gamma   90.00
#
_symmetry.space_group_name_H-M   'P 1'
#
loop_
_entity.id
_entity.type
_entity.pdbx_description
1 polymer ?
#
loop_
_entity_poly.entity_id
_entity_poly.type
_entity_poly.pdbx_seq_one_letter_code
_entity_poly.pdbx_strand_id
1 'polypeptide(L)'
;MKTVRVLIVDDHRLFRSGVRAELGPSIQVVGEAGDVDSAVKAIDELRPDVVLLDVHMPGGGGQEVLRRVLGSGSSVRFLALSVSDAAEDVIGVIRGGARGYVTKTISGAELTDAIIRVSEGDAVFSPRLAGFVLDAFASTEAPPIDPELDSLTQREREVLRLIARGYAYKEIAKELFISVKTVETHVSSVLRKLQLSNRHELSRWATARRLV
;
A
#
# COMPACT_ATOMS: atom_id res chain seq x y z
N MET A 1 2.49 -30.95 1.93
CA MET A 1 2.94 -29.54 1.88
C MET A 1 2.25 -28.80 3.00
N LYS A 2 2.93 -27.96 3.76
CA LYS A 2 2.30 -27.15 4.82
C LYS A 2 1.46 -26.08 4.16
N THR A 3 0.16 -26.00 4.48
CA THR A 3 -0.72 -24.95 3.99
C THR A 3 -0.45 -23.65 4.75
N VAL A 4 -0.24 -22.55 4.05
CA VAL A 4 0.02 -21.23 4.64
C VAL A 4 -1.32 -20.56 4.97
N ARG A 5 -1.48 -20.13 6.21
CA ARG A 5 -2.68 -19.44 6.70
C ARG A 5 -2.57 -17.93 6.42
N VAL A 6 -3.51 -17.40 5.66
CA VAL A 6 -3.46 -16.00 5.18
C VAL A 6 -4.70 -15.23 5.63
N LEU A 7 -4.49 -14.02 6.15
CA LEU A 7 -5.53 -13.01 6.35
C LEU A 7 -5.42 -11.98 5.22
N ILE A 8 -6.54 -11.62 4.59
CA ILE A 8 -6.60 -10.58 3.56
C ILE A 8 -7.16 -9.31 4.19
N VAL A 9 -6.39 -8.22 4.12
CA VAL A 9 -6.75 -6.91 4.69
C VAL A 9 -6.75 -5.86 3.59
N ASP A 10 -7.93 -5.38 3.19
CA ASP A 10 -8.14 -4.41 2.12
C ASP A 10 -9.55 -3.80 2.29
N ASP A 11 -9.75 -2.52 2.08
CA ASP A 11 -11.07 -1.89 2.22
C ASP A 11 -12.01 -2.17 1.02
N HIS A 12 -11.45 -2.66 -0.11
CA HIS A 12 -12.20 -2.99 -1.31
C HIS A 12 -12.69 -4.46 -1.30
N ARG A 13 -13.95 -4.68 -0.98
CA ARG A 13 -14.55 -6.03 -0.89
C ARG A 13 -14.36 -6.87 -2.17
N LEU A 14 -14.53 -6.25 -3.34
CA LEU A 14 -14.38 -6.97 -4.61
C LEU A 14 -12.95 -7.43 -4.85
N PHE A 15 -11.98 -6.63 -4.44
CA PHE A 15 -10.57 -7.02 -4.52
C PHE A 15 -10.28 -8.22 -3.61
N ARG A 16 -10.72 -8.20 -2.35
CA ARG A 16 -10.56 -9.35 -1.44
C ARG A 16 -11.15 -10.62 -2.01
N SER A 17 -12.36 -10.54 -2.59
CA SER A 17 -13.02 -11.70 -3.21
C SER A 17 -12.24 -12.23 -4.43
N GLY A 18 -11.68 -11.33 -5.25
CA GLY A 18 -10.83 -11.69 -6.39
C GLY A 18 -9.55 -12.39 -5.95
N VAL A 19 -8.83 -11.81 -4.99
CA VAL A 19 -7.62 -12.41 -4.42
C VAL A 19 -7.90 -13.80 -3.86
N ARG A 20 -8.97 -13.97 -3.07
CA ARG A 20 -9.36 -15.28 -2.54
C ARG A 20 -9.60 -16.33 -3.63
N ALA A 21 -10.20 -15.94 -4.74
CA ALA A 21 -10.52 -16.84 -5.84
C ALA A 21 -9.28 -17.29 -6.65
N GLU A 22 -8.25 -16.45 -6.69
CA GLU A 22 -7.04 -16.69 -7.47
C GLU A 22 -5.91 -17.37 -6.70
N LEU A 23 -5.98 -17.42 -5.38
CA LEU A 23 -4.94 -18.07 -4.56
C LEU A 23 -4.96 -19.59 -4.74
N GLY A 24 -3.78 -20.17 -4.90
CA GLY A 24 -3.60 -21.60 -5.11
C GLY A 24 -3.92 -22.46 -3.86
N PRO A 25 -4.01 -23.79 -4.03
CA PRO A 25 -4.43 -24.72 -2.98
C PRO A 25 -3.48 -24.82 -1.79
N SER A 26 -2.26 -24.31 -1.93
CA SER A 26 -1.29 -24.22 -0.83
C SER A 26 -1.57 -23.08 0.15
N ILE A 27 -2.55 -22.22 -0.14
CA ILE A 27 -2.94 -21.08 0.67
C ILE A 27 -4.33 -21.32 1.28
N GLN A 28 -4.43 -21.13 2.58
CA GLN A 28 -5.71 -21.13 3.30
C GLN A 28 -6.04 -19.72 3.74
N VAL A 29 -7.02 -19.09 3.12
CA VAL A 29 -7.55 -17.81 3.58
C VAL A 29 -8.37 -18.03 4.83
N VAL A 30 -7.84 -17.61 6.00
CA VAL A 30 -8.46 -17.82 7.31
C VAL A 30 -9.42 -16.70 7.71
N GLY A 31 -9.35 -15.54 7.05
CA GLY A 31 -10.25 -14.42 7.29
C GLY A 31 -10.02 -13.26 6.34
N GLU A 32 -10.87 -12.24 6.47
CA GLU A 32 -10.81 -10.98 5.75
C GLU A 32 -11.11 -9.82 6.69
N ALA A 33 -10.47 -8.66 6.47
CA ALA A 33 -10.76 -7.43 7.19
C ALA A 33 -10.78 -6.24 6.21
N GLY A 34 -11.60 -5.22 6.50
CA GLY A 34 -11.78 -4.07 5.64
C GLY A 34 -11.30 -2.74 6.23
N ASP A 35 -10.78 -2.75 7.44
CA ASP A 35 -10.31 -1.58 8.18
C ASP A 35 -9.25 -1.98 9.22
N VAL A 36 -8.60 -0.97 9.81
CA VAL A 36 -7.50 -1.16 10.78
C VAL A 36 -7.94 -1.94 12.02
N ASP A 37 -9.09 -1.62 12.59
CA ASP A 37 -9.55 -2.22 13.86
C ASP A 37 -9.93 -3.69 13.67
N SER A 38 -10.69 -3.99 12.62
CA SER A 38 -11.05 -5.36 12.25
C SER A 38 -9.82 -6.20 11.88
N ALA A 39 -8.81 -5.59 11.22
CA ALA A 39 -7.55 -6.27 10.88
C ALA A 39 -6.77 -6.66 12.13
N VAL A 40 -6.55 -5.73 13.06
CA VAL A 40 -5.81 -6.00 14.32
C VAL A 40 -6.50 -7.10 15.13
N LYS A 41 -7.83 -7.02 15.27
CA LYS A 41 -8.62 -8.05 15.95
C LYS A 41 -8.51 -9.42 15.29
N ALA A 42 -8.67 -9.48 13.96
CA ALA A 42 -8.59 -10.73 13.20
C ALA A 42 -7.19 -11.36 13.26
N ILE A 43 -6.12 -10.57 13.26
CA ILE A 43 -4.75 -11.06 13.41
C ILE A 43 -4.57 -11.73 14.77
N ASP A 44 -5.05 -11.12 15.85
CA ASP A 44 -4.93 -11.69 17.20
C ASP A 44 -5.75 -12.97 17.37
N GLU A 45 -6.99 -12.99 16.89
CA GLU A 45 -7.89 -14.13 16.99
C GLU A 45 -7.50 -15.31 16.10
N LEU A 46 -7.15 -15.02 14.83
CA LEU A 46 -6.95 -16.06 13.82
C LEU A 46 -5.50 -16.53 13.71
N ARG A 47 -4.54 -15.75 14.22
CA ARG A 47 -3.10 -16.10 14.19
C ARG A 47 -2.63 -16.56 12.81
N PRO A 48 -2.77 -15.73 11.74
CA PRO A 48 -2.30 -16.09 10.40
C PRO A 48 -0.77 -16.19 10.33
N ASP A 49 -0.26 -16.97 9.38
CA ASP A 49 1.17 -17.01 9.08
C ASP A 49 1.59 -15.73 8.32
N VAL A 50 0.74 -15.29 7.38
CA VAL A 50 0.96 -14.09 6.55
C VAL A 50 -0.30 -13.24 6.50
N VAL A 51 -0.13 -11.93 6.55
CA VAL A 51 -1.17 -10.94 6.29
C VAL A 51 -0.88 -10.26 4.95
N LEU A 52 -1.81 -10.39 4.01
CA LEU A 52 -1.85 -9.54 2.81
C LEU A 52 -2.45 -8.21 3.22
N LEU A 53 -1.67 -7.16 3.16
CA LEU A 53 -2.02 -5.86 3.74
C LEU A 53 -2.09 -4.78 2.68
N ASP A 54 -3.29 -4.24 2.42
CA ASP A 54 -3.40 -3.01 1.64
C ASP A 54 -2.70 -1.86 2.36
N VAL A 55 -1.85 -1.17 1.64
CA VAL A 55 -1.14 0.01 2.16
C VAL A 55 -2.11 1.16 2.39
N HIS A 56 -3.15 1.27 1.56
CA HIS A 56 -3.99 2.45 1.45
C HIS A 56 -5.43 2.20 1.90
N MET A 57 -5.62 2.13 3.20
CA MET A 57 -6.95 2.02 3.82
C MET A 57 -7.28 3.26 4.68
N PRO A 58 -8.56 3.58 4.91
CA PRO A 58 -8.96 4.59 5.89
C PRO A 58 -8.39 4.31 7.29
N GLY A 59 -8.22 5.35 8.11
CA GLY A 59 -7.82 5.19 9.51
C GLY A 59 -6.33 4.97 9.75
N GLY A 60 -5.47 5.42 8.83
CA GLY A 60 -4.01 5.30 8.95
C GLY A 60 -3.40 4.18 8.10
N GLY A 61 -4.24 3.43 7.40
CA GLY A 61 -3.81 2.44 6.40
C GLY A 61 -3.01 1.27 6.96
N GLY A 62 -2.28 0.62 6.08
CA GLY A 62 -1.45 -0.52 6.43
C GLY A 62 -0.35 -0.20 7.44
N GLN A 63 0.17 1.03 7.43
CA GLN A 63 1.19 1.46 8.40
C GLN A 63 0.67 1.42 9.84
N GLU A 64 -0.59 1.82 10.07
CA GLU A 64 -1.18 1.76 11.41
C GLU A 64 -1.42 0.32 11.87
N VAL A 65 -1.81 -0.58 10.96
CA VAL A 65 -1.91 -2.03 11.28
C VAL A 65 -0.55 -2.57 11.69
N LEU A 66 0.51 -2.30 10.90
CA LEU A 66 1.89 -2.71 11.22
C LEU A 66 2.34 -2.20 12.58
N ARG A 67 2.15 -0.91 12.85
CA ARG A 67 2.53 -0.26 14.11
C ARG A 67 1.85 -0.94 15.32
N ARG A 68 0.55 -1.20 15.24
CA ARG A 68 -0.23 -1.78 16.34
C ARG A 68 0.11 -3.25 16.57
N VAL A 69 0.22 -4.03 15.50
CA VAL A 69 0.44 -5.48 15.59
C VAL A 69 1.89 -5.80 15.96
N LEU A 70 2.87 -5.22 15.29
CA LEU A 70 4.28 -5.48 15.60
C LEU A 70 4.73 -4.82 16.89
N GLY A 71 4.12 -3.67 17.25
CA GLY A 71 4.33 -3.03 18.56
C GLY A 71 3.88 -3.88 19.74
N SER A 72 2.97 -4.82 19.55
CA SER A 72 2.55 -5.80 20.57
C SER A 72 3.44 -7.07 20.64
N GLY A 73 4.51 -7.14 19.85
CA GLY A 73 5.43 -8.28 19.84
C GLY A 73 4.95 -9.48 18.99
N SER A 74 3.99 -9.27 18.09
CA SER A 74 3.52 -10.33 17.18
C SER A 74 4.62 -10.73 16.18
N SER A 75 4.71 -12.02 15.90
CA SER A 75 5.64 -12.59 14.90
C SER A 75 5.02 -12.80 13.52
N VAL A 76 3.79 -12.35 13.30
CA VAL A 76 3.09 -12.45 12.01
C VAL A 76 3.87 -11.69 10.92
N ARG A 77 3.88 -12.24 9.71
CA ARG A 77 4.57 -11.61 8.57
C ARG A 77 3.59 -10.86 7.70
N PHE A 78 4.03 -9.72 7.19
CA PHE A 78 3.22 -8.87 6.33
C PHE A 78 3.79 -8.82 4.92
N LEU A 79 2.93 -9.06 3.93
CA LEU A 79 3.15 -8.78 2.52
C LEU A 79 2.23 -7.62 2.12
N ALA A 80 2.83 -6.47 1.87
CA ALA A 80 2.08 -5.27 1.48
C ALA A 80 1.59 -5.38 0.03
N LEU A 81 0.34 -4.98 -0.19
CA LEU A 81 -0.30 -4.85 -1.50
C LEU A 81 -0.63 -3.38 -1.76
N SER A 82 -0.33 -2.87 -2.95
CA SER A 82 -0.68 -1.49 -3.29
C SER A 82 -0.91 -1.31 -4.79
N VAL A 83 -1.70 -0.34 -5.16
CA VAL A 83 -1.79 0.15 -6.54
C VAL A 83 -0.59 1.04 -6.90
N SER A 84 0.10 1.60 -5.91
CA SER A 84 1.25 2.50 -6.05
C SER A 84 2.57 1.72 -5.98
N ASP A 85 3.53 2.11 -6.81
CA ASP A 85 4.93 1.68 -6.75
C ASP A 85 5.85 2.81 -6.25
N ALA A 86 5.28 3.82 -5.58
CA ALA A 86 6.03 4.97 -5.10
C ALA A 86 6.99 4.59 -3.96
N ALA A 87 8.22 5.08 -4.05
CA ALA A 87 9.29 4.76 -3.11
C ALA A 87 8.91 5.01 -1.64
N GLU A 88 8.18 6.11 -1.37
CA GLU A 88 7.74 6.48 -0.02
C GLU A 88 6.81 5.44 0.61
N ASP A 89 5.86 4.90 -0.19
CA ASP A 89 4.92 3.88 0.27
C ASP A 89 5.67 2.58 0.60
N VAL A 90 6.59 2.18 -0.29
CA VAL A 90 7.45 1.01 -0.11
C VAL A 90 8.30 1.17 1.15
N ILE A 91 9.03 2.28 1.27
CA ILE A 91 9.92 2.56 2.39
C ILE A 91 9.13 2.62 3.71
N GLY A 92 7.96 3.28 3.70
CA GLY A 92 7.12 3.43 4.88
C GLY A 92 6.68 2.08 5.47
N VAL A 93 6.16 1.16 4.64
CA VAL A 93 5.71 -0.16 5.12
C VAL A 93 6.87 -1.09 5.48
N ILE A 94 8.01 -1.00 4.77
CA ILE A 94 9.19 -1.81 5.09
C ILE A 94 9.82 -1.37 6.42
N ARG A 95 9.94 -0.07 6.66
CA ARG A 95 10.34 0.45 7.98
C ARG A 95 9.35 0.09 9.08
N GLY A 96 8.06 -0.02 8.74
CA GLY A 96 7.01 -0.52 9.62
C GLY A 96 7.09 -2.02 9.91
N GLY A 97 7.98 -2.78 9.23
CA GLY A 97 8.24 -4.20 9.47
C GLY A 97 7.60 -5.16 8.46
N ALA A 98 7.04 -4.68 7.34
CA ALA A 98 6.60 -5.57 6.27
C ALA A 98 7.80 -6.31 5.64
N ARG A 99 7.59 -7.58 5.28
CA ARG A 99 8.61 -8.44 4.67
C ARG A 99 8.60 -8.43 3.16
N GLY A 100 7.60 -7.82 2.57
CA GLY A 100 7.52 -7.69 1.12
C GLY A 100 6.54 -6.63 0.69
N TYR A 101 6.64 -6.27 -0.59
CA TYR A 101 5.77 -5.32 -1.24
C TYR A 101 5.52 -5.75 -2.69
N VAL A 102 4.26 -5.87 -3.06
CA VAL A 102 3.84 -6.20 -4.42
C VAL A 102 2.72 -5.26 -4.86
N THR A 103 2.64 -5.00 -6.17
CA THR A 103 1.55 -4.20 -6.73
C THR A 103 0.30 -5.05 -6.93
N LYS A 104 -0.88 -4.45 -6.83
CA LYS A 104 -2.19 -5.12 -7.05
C LYS A 104 -2.39 -5.62 -8.49
N THR A 105 -1.42 -5.38 -9.37
CA THR A 105 -1.36 -5.91 -10.75
C THR A 105 -0.69 -7.29 -10.84
N ILE A 106 -0.19 -7.81 -9.73
CA ILE A 106 0.43 -9.15 -9.64
C ILE A 106 -0.58 -10.24 -10.01
N SER A 107 -0.14 -11.27 -10.70
CA SER A 107 -0.99 -12.44 -10.99
C SER A 107 -1.22 -13.30 -9.75
N GLY A 108 -2.32 -14.07 -9.70
CA GLY A 108 -2.61 -14.97 -8.58
C GLY A 108 -1.53 -16.03 -8.33
N ALA A 109 -0.88 -16.51 -9.39
CA ALA A 109 0.23 -17.47 -9.29
C ALA A 109 1.48 -16.84 -8.63
N GLU A 110 1.88 -15.65 -9.08
CA GLU A 110 2.99 -14.90 -8.49
C GLU A 110 2.70 -14.47 -7.06
N LEU A 111 1.45 -14.07 -6.77
CA LEU A 111 1.03 -13.72 -5.41
C LEU A 111 1.10 -14.94 -4.48
N THR A 112 0.70 -16.13 -4.96
CA THR A 112 0.80 -17.38 -4.21
C THR A 112 2.27 -17.69 -3.86
N ASP A 113 3.17 -17.57 -4.84
CA ASP A 113 4.62 -17.75 -4.61
C ASP A 113 5.17 -16.72 -3.60
N ALA A 114 4.81 -15.46 -3.76
CA ALA A 114 5.20 -14.38 -2.85
C ALA A 114 4.77 -14.66 -1.40
N ILE A 115 3.53 -15.13 -1.19
CA ILE A 115 3.01 -15.50 0.14
C ILE A 115 3.83 -16.64 0.75
N ILE A 116 4.12 -17.69 -0.01
CA ILE A 116 4.90 -18.85 0.46
C ILE A 116 6.29 -18.38 0.90
N ARG A 117 7.00 -17.64 0.07
CA ARG A 117 8.33 -17.10 0.37
C ARG A 117 8.33 -16.20 1.60
N VAL A 118 7.37 -15.30 1.72
CA VAL A 118 7.22 -14.46 2.93
C VAL A 118 6.96 -15.35 4.16
N SER A 119 6.15 -16.41 4.03
CA SER A 119 5.89 -17.34 5.14
C SER A 119 7.13 -18.12 5.58
N GLU A 120 8.11 -18.27 4.72
CA GLU A 120 9.42 -18.89 5.00
C GLU A 120 10.44 -17.90 5.58
N GLY A 121 10.15 -16.60 5.47
CA GLY A 121 10.98 -15.53 6.03
C GLY A 121 11.75 -14.72 4.99
N ASP A 122 11.57 -15.04 3.71
CA ASP A 122 12.17 -14.28 2.61
C ASP A 122 11.59 -12.87 2.52
N ALA A 123 12.40 -11.97 1.97
CA ALA A 123 11.93 -10.66 1.53
C ALA A 123 11.46 -10.74 0.07
N VAL A 124 10.29 -10.20 -0.24
CA VAL A 124 9.71 -10.24 -1.59
C VAL A 124 9.48 -8.84 -2.14
N PHE A 125 10.22 -8.50 -3.21
CA PHE A 125 10.12 -7.24 -3.93
C PHE A 125 10.32 -7.47 -5.43
N SER A 126 9.73 -6.64 -6.28
CA SER A 126 10.19 -6.55 -7.66
C SER A 126 11.63 -5.97 -7.70
N PRO A 127 12.43 -6.26 -8.73
CA PRO A 127 13.80 -5.71 -8.86
C PRO A 127 13.85 -4.17 -8.73
N ARG A 128 12.85 -3.48 -9.29
CA ARG A 128 12.73 -2.02 -9.20
C ARG A 128 12.51 -1.56 -7.76
N LEU A 129 11.61 -2.21 -7.03
CA LEU A 129 11.29 -1.85 -5.65
C LEU A 129 12.44 -2.18 -4.71
N ALA A 130 13.19 -3.25 -4.97
CA ALA A 130 14.40 -3.59 -4.22
C ALA A 130 15.44 -2.46 -4.28
N GLY A 131 15.60 -1.79 -5.44
CA GLY A 131 16.44 -0.61 -5.58
C GLY A 131 16.04 0.50 -4.60
N PHE A 132 14.77 0.86 -4.52
CA PHE A 132 14.30 1.88 -3.57
C PHE A 132 14.57 1.52 -2.11
N VAL A 133 14.41 0.25 -1.77
CA VAL A 133 14.70 -0.25 -0.41
C VAL A 133 16.19 -0.09 -0.11
N LEU A 134 17.06 -0.52 -1.02
CA LEU A 134 18.51 -0.41 -0.84
C LEU A 134 18.96 1.05 -0.73
N ASP A 135 18.47 1.93 -1.60
CA ASP A 135 18.80 3.35 -1.57
C ASP A 135 18.34 4.03 -0.26
N ALA A 136 17.16 3.66 0.22
CA ALA A 136 16.60 4.20 1.47
C ALA A 136 17.38 3.74 2.72
N PHE A 137 17.98 2.57 2.70
CA PHE A 137 18.81 2.07 3.79
C PHE A 137 20.29 2.45 3.65
N ALA A 138 20.76 2.74 2.43
CA ALA A 138 22.10 3.29 2.18
C ALA A 138 22.21 4.77 2.59
N SER A 139 21.11 5.52 2.43
CA SER A 139 21.04 6.93 2.88
C SER A 139 20.81 6.97 4.38
N THR A 140 21.79 7.40 5.13
CA THR A 140 21.71 7.59 6.59
C THR A 140 20.85 8.82 6.98
N GLU A 141 20.40 9.59 6.01
CA GLU A 141 19.53 10.75 6.22
C GLU A 141 18.05 10.35 6.04
N ALA A 142 17.25 10.65 7.05
CA ALA A 142 15.79 10.61 6.91
C ALA A 142 15.39 11.50 5.71
N PRO A 143 14.43 11.09 4.86
CA PRO A 143 13.96 11.96 3.79
C PRO A 143 13.56 13.31 4.38
N PRO A 144 13.89 14.43 3.73
CA PRO A 144 13.53 15.74 4.23
C PRO A 144 12.03 15.81 4.47
N ILE A 145 11.66 16.19 5.69
CA ILE A 145 10.25 16.44 6.05
C ILE A 145 9.77 17.57 5.15
N ASP A 146 8.85 17.27 4.23
CA ASP A 146 8.16 18.30 3.45
C ASP A 146 6.79 18.57 4.12
N PRO A 147 6.66 19.65 4.91
CA PRO A 147 5.45 19.96 5.66
C PRO A 147 4.21 20.12 4.75
N GLU A 148 4.40 20.49 3.49
CA GLU A 148 3.33 20.63 2.52
C GLU A 148 2.81 19.26 2.10
N LEU A 149 3.70 18.29 1.85
CA LEU A 149 3.32 16.91 1.59
C LEU A 149 2.68 16.24 2.82
N ASP A 150 3.17 16.55 4.01
CA ASP A 150 2.64 15.98 5.25
C ASP A 150 1.22 16.47 5.58
N SER A 151 0.82 17.61 5.03
CA SER A 151 -0.55 18.13 5.13
C SER A 151 -1.56 17.30 4.31
N LEU A 152 -1.08 16.53 3.32
CA LEU A 152 -1.93 15.73 2.45
C LEU A 152 -2.23 14.37 3.07
N THR A 153 -3.49 13.94 2.96
CA THR A 153 -3.84 12.55 3.26
C THR A 153 -3.18 11.62 2.24
N GLN A 154 -3.04 10.37 2.58
CA GLN A 154 -2.45 9.36 1.72
C GLN A 154 -3.16 9.26 0.36
N ARG A 155 -4.51 9.33 0.35
CA ARG A 155 -5.31 9.30 -0.87
C ARG A 155 -5.10 10.54 -1.74
N GLU A 156 -4.91 11.69 -1.13
CA GLU A 156 -4.56 12.93 -1.82
C GLU A 156 -3.17 12.84 -2.45
N ARG A 157 -2.20 12.23 -1.77
CA ARG A 157 -0.85 11.99 -2.32
C ARG A 157 -0.87 11.06 -3.54
N GLU A 158 -1.69 9.98 -3.52
CA GLU A 158 -1.87 9.08 -4.67
C GLU A 158 -2.43 9.80 -5.88
N VAL A 159 -3.52 10.55 -5.68
CA VAL A 159 -4.13 11.34 -6.74
C VAL A 159 -3.13 12.36 -7.29
N LEU A 160 -2.37 13.05 -6.43
CA LEU A 160 -1.32 13.99 -6.81
C LEU A 160 -0.25 13.32 -7.70
N ARG A 161 0.23 12.15 -7.33
CA ARG A 161 1.25 11.41 -8.13
C ARG A 161 0.73 11.02 -9.50
N LEU A 162 -0.49 10.52 -9.60
CA LEU A 162 -1.08 10.16 -10.90
C LEU A 162 -1.30 11.39 -11.79
N ILE A 163 -1.69 12.54 -11.21
CA ILE A 163 -1.76 13.81 -11.93
C ILE A 163 -0.37 14.23 -12.43
N ALA A 164 0.66 14.11 -11.62
CA ALA A 164 2.02 14.45 -11.98
C ALA A 164 2.54 13.58 -13.13
N ARG A 165 2.15 12.31 -13.20
CA ARG A 165 2.43 11.38 -14.30
C ARG A 165 1.58 11.66 -15.56
N GLY A 166 0.67 12.64 -15.52
CA GLY A 166 -0.15 13.04 -16.67
C GLY A 166 -1.49 12.32 -16.82
N TYR A 167 -1.87 11.46 -15.93
CA TYR A 167 -3.14 10.68 -16.00
C TYR A 167 -4.36 11.60 -16.00
N ALA A 168 -5.32 11.32 -16.89
CA ALA A 168 -6.62 12.00 -16.86
C ALA A 168 -7.47 11.51 -15.67
N TYR A 169 -8.43 12.32 -15.20
CA TYR A 169 -9.27 11.97 -14.02
C TYR A 169 -10.01 10.63 -14.18
N LYS A 170 -10.41 10.29 -15.43
CA LYS A 170 -11.04 8.99 -15.71
C LYS A 170 -10.08 7.81 -15.53
N GLU A 171 -8.81 8.00 -15.90
CA GLU A 171 -7.76 7.00 -15.72
C GLU A 171 -7.41 6.85 -14.25
N ILE A 172 -7.28 7.96 -13.51
CA ILE A 172 -7.07 7.97 -12.06
C ILE A 172 -8.21 7.26 -11.34
N ALA A 173 -9.45 7.54 -11.74
CA ALA A 173 -10.63 6.91 -11.17
C ALA A 173 -10.62 5.39 -11.35
N LYS A 174 -10.21 4.92 -12.54
CA LYS A 174 -10.05 3.49 -12.86
C LYS A 174 -8.91 2.86 -12.06
N GLU A 175 -7.75 3.52 -12.03
CA GLU A 175 -6.55 3.03 -11.34
C GLU A 175 -6.77 2.90 -9.83
N LEU A 176 -7.46 3.87 -9.24
CA LEU A 176 -7.71 3.92 -7.80
C LEU A 176 -9.05 3.27 -7.39
N PHE A 177 -9.79 2.66 -8.33
CA PHE A 177 -11.10 2.04 -8.10
C PHE A 177 -12.12 2.96 -7.40
N ILE A 178 -12.15 4.25 -7.80
CA ILE A 178 -13.07 5.27 -7.26
C ILE A 178 -13.84 5.98 -8.37
N SER A 179 -14.85 6.78 -8.02
CA SER A 179 -15.56 7.59 -9.01
C SER A 179 -14.73 8.79 -9.47
N VAL A 180 -14.96 9.26 -10.71
CA VAL A 180 -14.36 10.51 -11.22
C VAL A 180 -14.68 11.68 -10.29
N LYS A 181 -15.88 11.71 -9.74
CA LYS A 181 -16.30 12.73 -8.78
C LYS A 181 -15.46 12.72 -7.50
N THR A 182 -15.09 11.54 -7.04
CA THR A 182 -14.20 11.37 -5.88
C THR A 182 -12.78 11.89 -6.20
N VAL A 183 -12.27 11.62 -7.42
CA VAL A 183 -10.98 12.18 -7.87
C VAL A 183 -11.03 13.71 -7.87
N GLU A 184 -12.08 14.32 -8.42
CA GLU A 184 -12.26 15.78 -8.42
C GLU A 184 -12.26 16.37 -7.00
N THR A 185 -12.90 15.68 -6.06
CA THR A 185 -12.92 16.08 -4.65
C THR A 185 -11.51 16.06 -4.05
N HIS A 186 -10.74 14.99 -4.28
CA HIS A 186 -9.36 14.90 -3.81
C HIS A 186 -8.47 15.98 -4.46
N VAL A 187 -8.58 16.20 -5.77
CA VAL A 187 -7.83 17.26 -6.46
C VAL A 187 -8.13 18.63 -5.88
N SER A 188 -9.41 18.96 -5.65
CA SER A 188 -9.81 20.24 -5.06
C SER A 188 -9.23 20.41 -3.65
N SER A 189 -9.22 19.34 -2.86
CA SER A 189 -8.62 19.36 -1.52
C SER A 189 -7.11 19.57 -1.56
N VAL A 190 -6.40 18.87 -2.47
CA VAL A 190 -4.95 19.03 -2.67
C VAL A 190 -4.60 20.46 -3.10
N LEU A 191 -5.29 20.99 -4.11
CA LEU A 191 -5.09 22.37 -4.58
C LEU A 191 -5.23 23.38 -3.43
N ARG A 192 -6.28 23.22 -2.61
CA ARG A 192 -6.50 24.10 -1.45
C ARG A 192 -5.38 23.97 -0.41
N LYS A 193 -4.94 22.75 -0.08
CA LYS A 193 -3.91 22.49 0.95
C LYS A 193 -2.54 23.01 0.51
N LEU A 194 -2.21 22.86 -0.77
CA LEU A 194 -0.93 23.32 -1.35
C LEU A 194 -1.00 24.77 -1.86
N GLN A 195 -2.15 25.46 -1.68
CA GLN A 195 -2.40 26.83 -2.13
C GLN A 195 -2.14 27.02 -3.65
N LEU A 196 -2.49 26.02 -4.44
CA LEU A 196 -2.36 26.02 -5.90
C LEU A 196 -3.72 26.27 -6.55
N SER A 197 -3.72 26.91 -7.74
CA SER A 197 -4.95 27.38 -8.39
C SER A 197 -5.49 26.40 -9.43
N ASN A 198 -4.64 25.56 -10.01
CA ASN A 198 -5.04 24.66 -11.08
C ASN A 198 -4.14 23.43 -11.22
N ARG A 199 -4.61 22.47 -12.01
CA ARG A 199 -3.93 21.21 -12.28
C ARG A 199 -2.52 21.37 -12.84
N HIS A 200 -2.27 22.37 -13.68
CA HIS A 200 -0.96 22.59 -14.30
C HIS A 200 0.07 23.03 -13.25
N GLU A 201 -0.33 23.88 -12.33
CA GLU A 201 0.50 24.24 -11.18
C GLU A 201 0.78 23.04 -10.29
N LEU A 202 -0.22 22.18 -10.07
CA LEU A 202 -0.07 20.96 -9.31
C LEU A 202 0.94 20.00 -9.94
N SER A 203 0.87 19.78 -11.26
CA SER A 203 1.85 18.95 -11.98
C SER A 203 3.27 19.52 -11.89
N ARG A 204 3.45 20.83 -12.08
CA ARG A 204 4.76 21.48 -11.96
C ARG A 204 5.31 21.39 -10.53
N TRP A 205 4.47 21.60 -9.54
CA TRP A 205 4.81 21.51 -8.14
C TRP A 205 5.32 20.11 -7.78
N ALA A 206 4.62 19.06 -8.23
CA ALA A 206 4.99 17.68 -8.00
C ALA A 206 6.29 17.27 -8.74
N THR A 207 6.47 17.74 -9.98
CA THR A 207 7.71 17.49 -10.75
C THR A 207 8.92 18.15 -10.09
N ALA A 208 8.79 19.38 -9.60
CA ALA A 208 9.86 20.08 -8.89
C ALA A 208 10.35 19.34 -7.64
N ARG A 209 9.46 18.55 -7.00
CA ARG A 209 9.74 17.73 -5.81
C ARG A 209 10.08 16.27 -6.12
N ARG A 210 10.27 15.93 -7.39
CA ARG A 210 10.62 14.56 -7.85
C ARG A 210 9.62 13.48 -7.38
N LEU A 211 8.32 13.81 -7.32
CA LEU A 211 7.26 12.88 -6.98
C LEU A 211 6.84 11.96 -8.17
N VAL A 212 7.55 12.05 -9.27
CA VAL A 212 7.38 11.27 -10.52
C VAL A 212 8.69 10.66 -10.93
#